data_813ffda5ba539ded4325b6ddfee7bddb
#
_entry.id   813ffda5ba539ded4325b6ddfee7bddb
#
_cell.length_a   1.000
_cell.length_b   1.000
_cell.length_c   1.000
_cell.angle_alpha   90.00
_cell.angle_beta   90.00
_cell.angle_gamma   90.00
#
_symmetry.space_group_name_H-M   'P 1'
#
loop_
_entity.id
_entity.type
_entity.pdbx_description
1 polymer ?
#
loop_
_entity_poly.entity_id
_entity_poly.type
_entity_poly.pdbx_seq_one_letter_code
_entity_poly.pdbx_strand_id
1 'polypeptide(L)'
;MLIGYVRVSTNDQNTDLQRNALNCAGCERIFEDKISGPKSDRPGLKKLLRTLSAGDTLVVWKLDRLGRSMRHLVTLIEELRQRGVNFRSLTDSIDTSTPMGRFFFHVMGALAEMERELIVERTRAGLAAARAKGRVGGRRPKLTTEQWAQIGRLLEAGESRQRIALIFDVGVSTIYRKFPANKINESP
;
A
#
# COMPACT_ATOMS: atom_id res chain seq x y z
N MET A 1 28.70 11.98 -5.31
CA MET A 1 28.93 10.68 -4.65
C MET A 1 28.02 9.63 -5.25
N LEU A 2 28.50 8.38 -5.47
CA LEU A 2 27.67 7.25 -5.91
C LEU A 2 27.29 6.42 -4.68
N ILE A 3 25.99 6.26 -4.41
CA ILE A 3 25.49 5.54 -3.24
C ILE A 3 24.60 4.39 -3.70
N GLY A 4 25.00 3.17 -3.34
CA GLY A 4 24.34 1.95 -3.73
C GLY A 4 23.24 1.53 -2.76
N TYR A 5 22.17 0.90 -3.28
CA TYR A 5 21.16 0.24 -2.48
C TYR A 5 20.94 -1.21 -2.91
N VAL A 6 20.97 -2.10 -1.93
CA VAL A 6 20.74 -3.54 -2.07
C VAL A 6 19.47 -3.93 -1.32
N ARG A 7 18.61 -4.71 -1.95
CA ARG A 7 17.48 -5.36 -1.29
C ARG A 7 17.49 -6.85 -1.58
N VAL A 8 17.47 -7.64 -0.52
CA VAL A 8 17.39 -9.10 -0.60
C VAL A 8 16.21 -9.63 0.18
N SER A 9 15.63 -10.74 -0.27
CA SER A 9 14.75 -11.55 0.56
C SER A 9 15.59 -12.41 1.51
N THR A 10 14.99 -12.86 2.62
CA THR A 10 15.69 -13.67 3.63
C THR A 10 16.30 -14.98 3.07
N ASN A 11 15.88 -15.43 1.89
CA ASN A 11 16.36 -16.65 1.22
C ASN A 11 17.21 -16.36 -0.02
N ASP A 12 17.58 -15.11 -0.31
CA ASP A 12 18.22 -14.75 -1.56
C ASP A 12 19.75 -14.85 -1.43
N GLN A 13 20.37 -15.79 -2.13
CA GLN A 13 21.82 -15.96 -2.25
C GLN A 13 22.49 -14.88 -3.14
N ASN A 14 21.70 -13.95 -3.70
CA ASN A 14 22.17 -12.97 -4.67
C ASN A 14 22.68 -11.64 -4.06
N THR A 15 22.92 -11.59 -2.76
CA THR A 15 23.42 -10.37 -2.11
C THR A 15 24.80 -9.97 -2.66
N ASP A 16 25.68 -10.96 -2.82
CA ASP A 16 27.07 -10.73 -3.27
C ASP A 16 27.12 -10.25 -4.72
N LEU A 17 26.26 -10.78 -5.58
CA LEU A 17 26.14 -10.32 -6.98
C LEU A 17 25.75 -8.84 -7.06
N GLN A 18 24.73 -8.42 -6.28
CA GLN A 18 24.28 -7.03 -6.26
C GLN A 18 25.39 -6.12 -5.69
N ARG A 19 26.04 -6.51 -4.59
CA ARG A 19 27.14 -5.75 -3.98
C ARG A 19 28.33 -5.61 -4.91
N ASN A 20 28.74 -6.69 -5.55
CA ASN A 20 29.85 -6.68 -6.51
C ASN A 20 29.54 -5.77 -7.69
N ALA A 21 28.33 -5.83 -8.27
CA ALA A 21 27.93 -4.94 -9.34
C ALA A 21 27.95 -3.46 -8.93
N LEU A 22 27.49 -3.13 -7.72
CA LEU A 22 27.53 -1.77 -7.20
C LEU A 22 28.96 -1.29 -6.90
N ASN A 23 29.82 -2.16 -6.36
CA ASN A 23 31.24 -1.84 -6.16
C ASN A 23 31.96 -1.59 -7.48
N CYS A 24 31.71 -2.44 -8.49
CA CYS A 24 32.25 -2.25 -9.85
C CYS A 24 31.73 -0.96 -10.51
N ALA A 25 30.52 -0.52 -10.18
CA ALA A 25 29.97 0.74 -10.65
C ALA A 25 30.58 1.98 -9.93
N GLY A 26 31.44 1.77 -8.93
CA GLY A 26 32.12 2.84 -8.19
C GLY A 26 31.30 3.40 -7.03
N CYS A 27 30.37 2.66 -6.45
CA CYS A 27 29.62 3.11 -5.29
C CYS A 27 30.52 3.23 -4.05
N GLU A 28 30.57 4.41 -3.46
CA GLU A 28 31.37 4.72 -2.26
C GLU A 28 30.72 4.20 -0.97
N ARG A 29 29.41 4.09 -0.95
CA ARG A 29 28.60 3.55 0.16
C ARG A 29 27.50 2.67 -0.37
N ILE A 30 27.22 1.57 0.35
CA ILE A 30 26.13 0.65 0.02
C ILE A 30 25.25 0.45 1.25
N PHE A 31 23.95 0.72 1.10
CA PHE A 31 22.93 0.44 2.10
C PHE A 31 22.18 -0.82 1.74
N GLU A 32 21.80 -1.62 2.73
CA GLU A 32 21.18 -2.91 2.53
C GLU A 32 19.95 -3.08 3.41
N ASP A 33 18.90 -3.68 2.83
CA ASP A 33 17.73 -4.16 3.56
C ASP A 33 17.51 -5.65 3.28
N LYS A 34 17.47 -6.46 4.35
CA LYS A 34 17.09 -7.89 4.30
C LYS A 34 15.63 -8.01 4.71
N ILE A 35 14.75 -8.22 3.74
CA ILE A 35 13.32 -8.06 3.96
C ILE A 35 12.52 -9.15 3.24
N SER A 36 11.67 -9.86 4.00
CA SER A 36 10.65 -10.77 3.48
C SER A 36 9.25 -10.16 3.64
N GLY A 37 8.46 -10.13 2.55
CA GLY A 37 7.05 -9.79 2.56
C GLY A 37 6.69 -8.32 2.20
N PRO A 38 5.38 -8.07 1.96
CA PRO A 38 4.90 -6.82 1.36
C PRO A 38 4.84 -5.61 2.32
N LYS A 39 4.88 -5.83 3.64
CA LYS A 39 4.71 -4.77 4.67
C LYS A 39 5.99 -4.43 5.44
N SER A 40 7.12 -4.95 5.04
CA SER A 40 8.35 -4.76 5.81
C SER A 40 8.86 -3.33 5.71
N ASP A 41 9.18 -2.78 6.86
CA ASP A 41 9.89 -1.51 6.97
C ASP A 41 11.27 -1.61 6.30
N ARG A 42 11.75 -0.52 5.70
CA ARG A 42 13.04 -0.45 4.99
C ARG A 42 13.95 0.55 5.68
N PRO A 43 14.54 0.20 6.82
CA PRO A 43 15.40 1.11 7.57
C PRO A 43 16.64 1.52 6.78
N GLY A 44 17.22 0.62 5.99
CA GLY A 44 18.36 0.90 5.11
C GLY A 44 18.02 1.94 4.05
N LEU A 45 16.88 1.78 3.35
CA LEU A 45 16.40 2.76 2.36
C LEU A 45 16.11 4.11 3.02
N LYS A 46 15.44 4.14 4.16
CA LYS A 46 15.16 5.38 4.89
C LYS A 46 16.43 6.11 5.30
N LYS A 47 17.44 5.37 5.78
CA LYS A 47 18.75 5.93 6.15
C LYS A 47 19.46 6.46 4.93
N LEU A 48 19.46 5.71 3.82
CA LEU A 48 20.04 6.13 2.54
C LEU A 48 19.40 7.44 2.06
N LEU A 49 18.07 7.52 2.01
CA LEU A 49 17.35 8.71 1.56
C LEU A 49 17.64 9.97 2.40
N ARG A 50 17.96 9.80 3.69
CA ARG A 50 18.40 10.91 4.57
C ARG A 50 19.86 11.32 4.32
N THR A 51 20.68 10.41 3.83
CA THR A 51 22.11 10.64 3.57
C THR A 51 22.35 11.34 2.23
N LEU A 52 21.45 11.13 1.25
CA LEU A 52 21.57 11.69 -0.09
C LEU A 52 21.45 13.22 -0.09
N SER A 53 22.38 13.85 -0.77
CA SER A 53 22.49 15.31 -1.01
C SER A 53 22.36 15.62 -2.49
N ALA A 54 22.08 16.88 -2.83
CA ALA A 54 22.04 17.33 -4.22
C ALA A 54 23.40 17.06 -4.91
N GLY A 55 23.34 16.54 -6.14
CA GLY A 55 24.52 16.12 -6.89
C GLY A 55 24.92 14.65 -6.68
N ASP A 56 24.36 13.96 -5.67
CA ASP A 56 24.57 12.52 -5.49
C ASP A 56 23.80 11.70 -6.53
N THR A 57 24.20 10.44 -6.68
CA THR A 57 23.49 9.47 -7.53
C THR A 57 23.18 8.21 -6.74
N LEU A 58 21.90 7.89 -6.66
CA LEU A 58 21.43 6.60 -6.13
C LEU A 58 21.60 5.53 -7.21
N VAL A 59 22.34 4.48 -6.90
CA VAL A 59 22.59 3.35 -7.81
C VAL A 59 21.93 2.09 -7.26
N VAL A 60 21.18 1.38 -8.12
CA VAL A 60 20.62 0.06 -7.83
C VAL A 60 21.04 -0.94 -8.89
N TRP A 61 21.09 -2.21 -8.52
CA TRP A 61 21.38 -3.27 -9.48
C TRP A 61 20.24 -3.41 -10.49
N LYS A 62 18.97 -3.37 -10.00
CA LYS A 62 17.76 -3.49 -10.83
C LYS A 62 16.61 -2.69 -10.20
N LEU A 63 15.69 -2.18 -11.03
CA LEU A 63 14.55 -1.36 -10.61
C LEU A 63 13.67 -2.03 -9.54
N ASP A 64 13.44 -3.34 -9.66
CA ASP A 64 12.61 -4.09 -8.72
C ASP A 64 13.20 -4.15 -7.30
N ARG A 65 14.49 -3.86 -7.14
CA ARG A 65 15.15 -3.76 -5.83
C ARG A 65 14.78 -2.48 -5.09
N LEU A 66 14.50 -1.40 -5.81
CA LEU A 66 14.12 -0.12 -5.21
C LEU A 66 12.62 -0.01 -4.96
N GLY A 67 11.79 -0.26 -5.97
CA GLY A 67 10.33 -0.12 -5.92
C GLY A 67 9.60 -1.44 -5.69
N ARG A 68 8.41 -1.37 -5.09
CA ARG A 68 7.47 -2.50 -4.97
C ARG A 68 6.43 -2.51 -6.08
N SER A 69 6.20 -1.37 -6.69
CA SER A 69 5.36 -1.17 -7.86
C SER A 69 5.99 -0.10 -8.72
N MET A 70 5.65 -0.09 -9.99
CA MET A 70 6.12 0.94 -10.92
C MET A 70 5.77 2.35 -10.42
N ARG A 71 4.56 2.55 -9.92
CA ARG A 71 4.12 3.82 -9.36
C ARG A 71 4.98 4.29 -8.17
N HIS A 72 5.24 3.41 -7.22
CA HIS A 72 6.09 3.74 -6.07
C HIS A 72 7.50 4.13 -6.52
N LEU A 73 8.02 3.43 -7.52
CA LEU A 73 9.32 3.71 -8.12
C LEU A 73 9.35 5.10 -8.77
N VAL A 74 8.34 5.41 -9.59
CA VAL A 74 8.20 6.71 -10.27
C VAL A 74 8.13 7.85 -9.24
N THR A 75 7.29 7.71 -8.22
CA THR A 75 7.18 8.72 -7.15
C THR A 75 8.51 8.95 -6.44
N LEU A 76 9.20 7.87 -6.08
CA LEU A 76 10.47 7.96 -5.37
C LEU A 76 11.56 8.63 -6.24
N ILE A 77 11.67 8.25 -7.51
CA ILE A 77 12.66 8.86 -8.41
C ILE A 77 12.33 10.34 -8.68
N GLU A 78 11.06 10.71 -8.77
CA GLU A 78 10.66 12.10 -8.90
C GLU A 78 11.00 12.93 -7.65
N GLU A 79 10.80 12.38 -6.45
CA GLU A 79 11.24 12.99 -5.19
C GLU A 79 12.77 13.19 -5.16
N LEU A 80 13.54 12.20 -5.61
CA LEU A 80 15.00 12.30 -5.72
C LEU A 80 15.39 13.41 -6.71
N ARG A 81 14.72 13.48 -7.86
CA ARG A 81 14.96 14.53 -8.86
C ARG A 81 14.71 15.92 -8.31
N GLN A 82 13.61 16.13 -7.58
CA GLN A 82 13.29 17.41 -6.93
C GLN A 82 14.35 17.83 -5.90
N ARG A 83 15.03 16.85 -5.29
CA ARG A 83 16.15 17.08 -4.37
C ARG A 83 17.49 17.22 -5.08
N GLY A 84 17.53 17.22 -6.41
CA GLY A 84 18.76 17.29 -7.20
C GLY A 84 19.60 16.01 -7.16
N VAL A 85 19.01 14.86 -6.81
CA VAL A 85 19.67 13.55 -6.75
C VAL A 85 19.38 12.77 -8.02
N ASN A 86 20.40 12.22 -8.67
CA ASN A 86 20.25 11.37 -9.85
C ASN A 86 19.97 9.92 -9.44
N PHE A 87 19.40 9.17 -10.37
CA PHE A 87 19.11 7.74 -10.20
C PHE A 87 19.70 6.93 -11.35
N ARG A 88 20.31 5.78 -11.02
CA ARG A 88 20.88 4.85 -12.00
C ARG A 88 20.53 3.40 -11.65
N SER A 89 20.01 2.67 -12.64
CA SER A 89 19.84 1.21 -12.59
C SER A 89 20.84 0.53 -13.52
N LEU A 90 21.60 -0.44 -13.00
CA LEU A 90 22.70 -1.05 -13.77
C LEU A 90 22.20 -2.00 -14.86
N THR A 91 21.21 -2.84 -14.53
CA THR A 91 20.71 -3.85 -15.49
C THR A 91 19.65 -3.31 -16.45
N ASP A 92 18.89 -2.31 -16.04
CA ASP A 92 17.83 -1.72 -16.87
C ASP A 92 18.34 -0.57 -17.75
N SER A 93 19.64 -0.25 -17.66
CA SER A 93 20.31 0.82 -18.43
C SER A 93 19.62 2.20 -18.29
N ILE A 94 19.00 2.46 -17.15
CA ILE A 94 18.32 3.71 -16.84
C ILE A 94 19.27 4.60 -16.02
N ASP A 95 19.52 5.82 -16.54
CA ASP A 95 20.33 6.82 -15.88
C ASP A 95 19.68 8.19 -16.06
N THR A 96 19.09 8.72 -14.99
CA THR A 96 18.38 10.00 -15.02
C THR A 96 19.29 11.22 -15.16
N SER A 97 20.60 11.04 -15.06
CA SER A 97 21.57 12.12 -15.36
C SER A 97 21.60 12.44 -16.85
N THR A 98 21.24 11.48 -17.70
CA THR A 98 21.21 11.64 -19.16
C THR A 98 19.83 12.07 -19.66
N PRO A 99 19.73 12.84 -20.77
CA PRO A 99 18.43 13.19 -21.38
C PRO A 99 17.61 11.96 -21.78
N MET A 100 18.26 10.94 -22.34
CA MET A 100 17.61 9.69 -22.76
C MET A 100 17.07 8.91 -21.57
N GLY A 101 17.80 8.80 -20.47
CA GLY A 101 17.36 8.15 -19.24
C GLY A 101 16.15 8.87 -18.61
N ARG A 102 16.14 10.21 -18.62
CA ARG A 102 14.97 10.98 -18.18
C ARG A 102 13.75 10.74 -19.06
N PHE A 103 13.92 10.72 -20.38
CA PHE A 103 12.83 10.38 -21.31
C PHE A 103 12.27 8.99 -21.02
N PHE A 104 13.13 7.98 -20.88
CA PHE A 104 12.72 6.61 -20.58
C PHE A 104 11.96 6.53 -19.25
N PHE A 105 12.40 7.27 -18.25
CA PHE A 105 11.73 7.36 -16.96
C PHE A 105 10.32 7.96 -17.08
N HIS A 106 10.12 9.01 -17.87
CA HIS A 106 8.81 9.59 -18.11
C HIS A 106 7.87 8.63 -18.85
N VAL A 107 8.37 7.88 -19.82
CA VAL A 107 7.61 6.83 -20.52
C VAL A 107 7.16 5.74 -19.55
N MET A 108 8.05 5.28 -18.64
CA MET A 108 7.72 4.31 -17.62
C MET A 108 6.65 4.83 -16.66
N GLY A 109 6.73 6.11 -16.30
CA GLY A 109 5.72 6.77 -15.48
C GLY A 109 4.33 6.78 -16.14
N ALA A 110 4.27 7.15 -17.40
CA ALA A 110 3.03 7.14 -18.18
C ALA A 110 2.42 5.74 -18.31
N LEU A 111 3.25 4.71 -18.54
CA LEU A 111 2.80 3.31 -18.58
C LEU A 111 2.24 2.85 -17.23
N ALA A 112 2.89 3.21 -16.12
CA ALA A 112 2.42 2.88 -14.77
C ALA A 112 1.06 3.52 -14.44
N GLU A 113 0.82 4.73 -14.94
CA GLU A 113 -0.44 5.44 -14.78
C GLU A 113 -1.55 4.78 -15.61
N MET A 114 -1.27 4.46 -16.86
CA MET A 114 -2.17 3.73 -17.74
C MET A 114 -2.57 2.36 -17.16
N GLU A 115 -1.62 1.55 -16.68
CA GLU A 115 -1.92 0.27 -16.02
C GLU A 115 -2.89 0.45 -14.84
N ARG A 116 -2.69 1.48 -14.03
CA ARG A 116 -3.57 1.78 -12.91
C ARG A 116 -4.98 2.13 -13.36
N GLU A 117 -5.13 2.97 -14.38
CA GLU A 117 -6.44 3.35 -14.91
C GLU A 117 -7.20 2.13 -15.42
N LEU A 118 -6.53 1.24 -16.15
CA LEU A 118 -7.10 -0.02 -16.63
C LEU A 118 -7.54 -0.94 -15.47
N ILE A 119 -6.77 -1.02 -14.38
CA ILE A 119 -7.16 -1.81 -13.18
C ILE A 119 -8.40 -1.20 -12.52
N VAL A 120 -8.46 0.13 -12.38
CA VAL A 120 -9.61 0.83 -11.80
C VAL A 120 -10.86 0.63 -12.66
N GLU A 121 -10.73 0.75 -13.97
CA GLU A 121 -11.83 0.53 -14.91
C GLU A 121 -12.39 -0.89 -14.82
N ARG A 122 -11.51 -1.90 -14.87
CA ARG A 122 -11.90 -3.31 -14.72
C ARG A 122 -12.57 -3.58 -13.38
N THR A 123 -12.06 -3.00 -12.30
CA THR A 123 -12.64 -3.14 -10.97
C THR A 123 -14.03 -2.51 -10.89
N ARG A 124 -14.21 -1.31 -11.45
CA ARG A 124 -15.51 -0.63 -11.51
C ARG A 124 -16.52 -1.44 -12.32
N ALA A 125 -16.11 -1.93 -13.49
CA ALA A 125 -16.97 -2.78 -14.33
C ALA A 125 -17.36 -4.08 -13.61
N GLY A 126 -16.42 -4.74 -12.93
CA GLY A 126 -16.67 -5.94 -12.12
C GLY A 126 -17.63 -5.68 -10.97
N LEU A 127 -17.48 -4.57 -10.26
CA LEU A 127 -18.39 -4.17 -9.18
C LEU A 127 -19.79 -3.84 -9.70
N ALA A 128 -19.90 -3.18 -10.85
CA ALA A 128 -21.19 -2.90 -11.48
C ALA A 128 -21.92 -4.20 -11.88
N ALA A 129 -21.20 -5.13 -12.50
CA ALA A 129 -21.75 -6.45 -12.87
C ALA A 129 -22.17 -7.28 -11.63
N ALA A 130 -21.38 -7.21 -10.55
CA ALA A 130 -21.73 -7.88 -9.30
C ALA A 130 -23.00 -7.30 -8.67
N ARG A 131 -23.13 -5.97 -8.65
CA ARG A 131 -24.34 -5.27 -8.16
C ARG A 131 -25.57 -5.60 -8.99
N ALA A 132 -25.44 -5.65 -10.31
CA ALA A 132 -26.53 -6.06 -11.21
C ALA A 132 -27.03 -7.49 -10.93
N LYS A 133 -26.16 -8.36 -10.41
CA LYS A 133 -26.49 -9.71 -9.94
C LYS A 133 -26.94 -9.77 -8.46
N GLY A 134 -27.25 -8.63 -7.83
CA GLY A 134 -27.66 -8.56 -6.43
C GLY A 134 -26.56 -8.82 -5.41
N ARG A 135 -25.30 -8.88 -5.83
CA ARG A 135 -24.14 -9.08 -4.92
C ARG A 135 -23.68 -7.73 -4.39
N VAL A 136 -23.94 -7.47 -3.12
CA VAL A 136 -23.45 -6.27 -2.43
C VAL A 136 -22.14 -6.60 -1.73
N GLY A 137 -21.08 -5.86 -2.05
CA GLY A 137 -19.79 -5.99 -1.38
C GLY A 137 -19.86 -5.44 0.04
N GLY A 138 -18.97 -5.92 0.89
CA GLY A 138 -18.84 -5.50 2.28
C GLY A 138 -18.91 -6.66 3.26
N ARG A 139 -18.75 -6.35 4.55
CA ARG A 139 -18.90 -7.33 5.62
C ARG A 139 -20.37 -7.74 5.75
N ARG A 140 -20.66 -9.04 5.78
CA ARG A 140 -22.02 -9.53 6.01
C ARG A 140 -22.58 -8.93 7.30
N PRO A 141 -23.85 -8.46 7.29
CA PRO A 141 -24.53 -8.03 8.51
C PRO A 141 -24.47 -9.15 9.56
N LYS A 142 -24.13 -8.79 10.81
CA LYS A 142 -24.11 -9.77 11.92
C LYS A 142 -25.52 -10.25 12.28
N LEU A 143 -26.53 -9.42 12.04
CA LEU A 143 -27.93 -9.68 12.37
C LEU A 143 -28.80 -9.56 11.12
N THR A 144 -29.76 -10.47 10.99
CA THR A 144 -30.78 -10.45 9.94
C THR A 144 -31.85 -9.41 10.25
N THR A 145 -32.67 -9.06 9.26
CA THR A 145 -33.83 -8.16 9.45
C THR A 145 -34.80 -8.68 10.50
N GLU A 146 -35.06 -10.00 10.54
CA GLU A 146 -35.89 -10.65 11.52
C GLU A 146 -35.32 -10.56 12.94
N GLN A 147 -34.03 -10.77 13.09
CA GLN A 147 -33.33 -10.59 14.38
C GLN A 147 -33.42 -9.16 14.86
N TRP A 148 -33.30 -8.17 13.99
CA TRP A 148 -33.48 -6.76 14.35
C TRP A 148 -34.90 -6.46 14.82
N ALA A 149 -35.93 -7.03 14.17
CA ALA A 149 -37.33 -6.91 14.61
C ALA A 149 -37.55 -7.57 15.99
N GLN A 150 -36.92 -8.71 16.23
CA GLN A 150 -36.96 -9.39 17.53
C GLN A 150 -36.28 -8.59 18.63
N ILE A 151 -35.14 -7.97 18.36
CA ILE A 151 -34.44 -7.06 19.28
C ILE A 151 -35.32 -5.86 19.65
N GLY A 152 -36.02 -5.27 18.67
CA GLY A 152 -36.98 -4.19 18.90
C GLY A 152 -38.07 -4.60 19.92
N ARG A 153 -38.69 -5.75 19.73
CA ARG A 153 -39.73 -6.29 20.64
C ARG A 153 -39.16 -6.55 22.05
N LEU A 154 -37.96 -7.07 22.18
CA LEU A 154 -37.32 -7.29 23.48
C LEU A 154 -37.02 -5.96 24.22
N LEU A 155 -36.61 -4.93 23.49
CA LEU A 155 -36.43 -3.59 24.07
C LEU A 155 -37.73 -2.96 24.54
N GLU A 156 -38.82 -3.12 23.78
CA GLU A 156 -40.19 -2.70 24.17
C GLU A 156 -40.69 -3.46 25.40
N ALA A 157 -40.34 -4.75 25.54
CA ALA A 157 -40.60 -5.56 26.72
C ALA A 157 -39.77 -5.20 27.96
N GLY A 158 -38.85 -4.22 27.86
CA GLY A 158 -38.05 -3.75 28.98
C GLY A 158 -36.69 -4.48 29.16
N GLU A 159 -36.32 -5.37 28.21
CA GLU A 159 -35.00 -6.03 28.30
C GLU A 159 -33.85 -5.06 28.11
N SER A 160 -32.79 -5.27 28.87
CA SER A 160 -31.61 -4.41 28.78
C SER A 160 -30.81 -4.65 27.50
N ARG A 161 -30.23 -3.59 26.92
CA ARG A 161 -29.37 -3.68 25.72
C ARG A 161 -28.16 -4.58 25.92
N GLN A 162 -27.64 -4.64 27.15
CA GLN A 162 -26.53 -5.51 27.52
C GLN A 162 -26.91 -6.99 27.42
N ARG A 163 -28.10 -7.35 27.95
CA ARG A 163 -28.61 -8.71 27.90
C ARG A 163 -28.95 -9.15 26.47
N ILE A 164 -29.56 -8.26 25.69
CA ILE A 164 -29.85 -8.48 24.28
C ILE A 164 -28.56 -8.69 23.48
N ALA A 165 -27.52 -7.92 23.74
CA ALA A 165 -26.21 -8.07 23.10
C ALA A 165 -25.58 -9.44 23.36
N LEU A 166 -25.73 -9.98 24.57
CA LEU A 166 -25.29 -11.33 24.93
C LEU A 166 -26.11 -12.41 24.22
N ILE A 167 -27.46 -12.27 24.17
CA ILE A 167 -28.34 -13.25 23.53
C ILE A 167 -28.02 -13.39 22.01
N PHE A 168 -27.74 -12.27 21.34
CA PHE A 168 -27.48 -12.25 19.88
C PHE A 168 -26.00 -12.29 19.51
N ASP A 169 -25.10 -12.45 20.48
CA ASP A 169 -23.63 -12.47 20.29
C ASP A 169 -23.11 -11.27 19.46
N VAL A 170 -23.52 -10.08 19.86
CA VAL A 170 -23.10 -8.83 19.22
C VAL A 170 -22.60 -7.82 20.27
N GLY A 171 -21.78 -6.88 19.84
CA GLY A 171 -21.35 -5.79 20.72
C GLY A 171 -22.53 -4.89 21.12
N VAL A 172 -22.58 -4.45 22.37
CA VAL A 172 -23.63 -3.54 22.89
C VAL A 172 -23.73 -2.27 22.04
N SER A 173 -22.61 -1.77 21.54
CA SER A 173 -22.54 -0.63 20.62
C SER A 173 -23.31 -0.84 19.31
N THR A 174 -23.43 -2.08 18.86
CA THR A 174 -24.22 -2.46 17.67
C THR A 174 -25.72 -2.25 17.92
N ILE A 175 -26.19 -2.58 19.13
CA ILE A 175 -27.59 -2.36 19.54
C ILE A 175 -27.85 -0.86 19.69
N TYR A 176 -26.99 -0.11 20.40
CA TYR A 176 -27.14 1.33 20.57
C TYR A 176 -27.16 2.11 19.26
N ARG A 177 -26.38 1.69 18.25
CA ARG A 177 -26.37 2.33 16.93
C ARG A 177 -27.70 2.22 16.21
N LYS A 178 -28.43 1.12 16.36
CA LYS A 178 -29.73 0.90 15.71
C LYS A 178 -30.89 1.44 16.59
N PHE A 179 -30.78 1.31 17.91
CA PHE A 179 -31.75 1.74 18.90
C PHE A 179 -31.08 2.67 19.94
N PRO A 180 -30.94 3.98 19.66
CA PRO A 180 -30.39 4.95 20.61
C PRO A 180 -31.24 5.06 21.87
N ALA A 181 -30.64 5.42 23.01
CA ALA A 181 -31.33 5.52 24.30
C ALA A 181 -32.46 6.56 24.31
N ASN A 182 -32.31 7.64 23.54
CA ASN A 182 -33.26 8.77 23.53
C ASN A 182 -34.56 8.58 22.74
N LYS A 183 -34.72 7.44 22.04
CA LYS A 183 -35.93 7.17 21.24
C LYS A 183 -36.99 6.30 21.92
N ILE A 184 -36.74 5.86 23.17
CA ILE A 184 -37.67 4.95 23.88
C ILE A 184 -38.49 5.69 24.97
N ASN A 185 -38.16 6.94 25.27
CA ASN A 185 -38.85 7.71 26.32
C ASN A 185 -39.83 8.79 25.82
N GLU A 186 -40.15 8.80 24.51
CA GLU A 186 -41.18 9.67 23.96
C GLU A 186 -42.30 8.83 23.35
N SER A 187 -43.14 8.30 24.19
CA SER A 187 -44.53 7.98 23.86
C SER A 187 -45.39 8.39 25.07
N PRO A 188 -46.44 9.22 24.85
CA PRO A 188 -47.25 9.83 25.90
C PRO A 188 -48.01 8.81 26.71
#